data_1f72253783413a5e63c7181a9798f737
#
_entry.id   1f72253783413a5e63c7181a9798f737
#
_cell.length_a   1.000
_cell.length_b   1.000
_cell.length_c   1.000
_cell.angle_alpha   90.00
_cell.angle_beta   90.00
_cell.angle_gamma   90.00
#
_symmetry.space_group_name_H-M   'P 1'
#
loop_
_entity.id
_entity.type
_entity.pdbx_description
1 polymer ?
#
loop_
_entity_poly.entity_id
_entity_poly.type
_entity_poly.pdbx_seq_one_letter_code
_entity_poly.pdbx_strand_id
1 'polypeptide(L)'
;MTQEERIRLETLLDEKRPISYIARKLGFSRQTIYNEIKRGEYLHNYGYYDKRRYSAQRGQAAHDYNQTAKGRPLKIGSDHAFAAYIEHKIIVDRFSPAAALAAAKRYPFQTSICVNTLYSYIDKKVFYTLGNKHLWEKWKKRPKAEAQHRRVVHPKLPSIEIRPAYINRREEYGHWEMDLIVSGQKGRSVLLTLTERLSRQEIIIKLPDRKAETIRRAIDRIERKTPDFRQKFRSITTDNGSEFMEYNLLRKSCRRKGDRFDIYYCHSYSAWEKGSVENHNRMIRRFFPKGTNFDEVSATDIKRVQDWMNNYPRRSLNWQTPNQAAA
;
A
#
# COMPACT_ATOMS: atom_id res chain seq x y z
N MET A 1 -14.34 21.76 -33.26
CA MET A 1 -13.96 23.18 -33.45
C MET A 1 -13.03 23.55 -32.31
N THR A 2 -11.84 24.05 -32.60
CA THR A 2 -10.86 24.58 -31.65
C THR A 2 -11.21 26.01 -31.21
N GLN A 3 -10.52 26.53 -30.21
CA GLN A 3 -10.73 27.91 -29.76
C GLN A 3 -10.39 28.93 -30.85
N GLU A 4 -9.32 28.69 -31.59
CA GLU A 4 -8.92 29.57 -32.70
C GLU A 4 -9.97 29.58 -33.82
N GLU A 5 -10.56 28.42 -34.12
CA GLU A 5 -11.65 28.35 -35.13
C GLU A 5 -12.91 29.05 -34.64
N ARG A 6 -13.19 29.09 -33.36
CA ARG A 6 -14.29 29.83 -32.73
C ARG A 6 -14.08 31.36 -32.88
N ILE A 7 -12.84 31.82 -32.63
CA ILE A 7 -12.50 33.23 -32.81
C ILE A 7 -12.65 33.63 -34.27
N ARG A 8 -12.18 32.79 -35.20
CA ARG A 8 -12.38 33.03 -36.66
C ARG A 8 -13.86 33.04 -37.03
N LEU A 9 -14.67 32.15 -36.43
CA LEU A 9 -16.13 32.14 -36.63
C LEU A 9 -16.75 33.45 -36.14
N GLU A 10 -16.39 33.95 -34.97
CA GLU A 10 -16.87 35.23 -34.43
C GLU A 10 -16.56 36.39 -35.36
N THR A 11 -15.30 36.51 -35.82
CA THR A 11 -14.86 37.53 -36.74
C THR A 11 -15.68 37.51 -38.07
N LEU A 12 -15.87 36.32 -38.66
CA LEU A 12 -16.63 36.18 -39.90
C LEU A 12 -18.13 36.47 -39.75
N LEU A 13 -18.70 36.22 -38.57
CA LEU A 13 -20.08 36.59 -38.23
C LEU A 13 -20.23 38.10 -38.05
N ASP A 14 -19.25 38.77 -37.47
CA ASP A 14 -19.21 40.23 -37.31
C ASP A 14 -19.04 40.93 -38.67
N GLU A 15 -18.30 40.32 -39.62
CA GLU A 15 -18.20 40.72 -41.01
C GLU A 15 -19.50 40.45 -41.81
N LYS A 16 -20.54 39.91 -41.21
CA LYS A 16 -21.83 39.55 -41.82
C LYS A 16 -21.68 38.57 -42.99
N ARG A 17 -20.68 37.69 -43.00
CA ARG A 17 -20.49 36.68 -44.04
C ARG A 17 -21.59 35.63 -44.00
N PRO A 18 -22.09 35.15 -45.15
CA PRO A 18 -23.11 34.10 -45.16
C PRO A 18 -22.59 32.77 -44.60
N ILE A 19 -23.45 32.04 -43.90
CA ILE A 19 -23.10 30.77 -43.22
C ILE A 19 -22.49 29.75 -44.18
N SER A 20 -22.93 29.71 -45.44
CA SER A 20 -22.36 28.84 -46.49
C SER A 20 -20.88 29.15 -46.79
N TYR A 21 -20.52 30.43 -46.79
CA TYR A 21 -19.14 30.88 -46.95
C TYR A 21 -18.29 30.50 -45.71
N ILE A 22 -18.81 30.78 -44.52
CA ILE A 22 -18.14 30.46 -43.24
C ILE A 22 -17.87 28.96 -43.15
N ALA A 23 -18.88 28.16 -43.44
CA ALA A 23 -18.77 26.69 -43.39
C ALA A 23 -17.66 26.17 -44.33
N ARG A 24 -17.61 26.69 -45.57
CA ARG A 24 -16.57 26.31 -46.52
C ARG A 24 -15.19 26.79 -46.08
N LYS A 25 -15.06 28.01 -45.56
CA LYS A 25 -13.79 28.61 -45.13
C LYS A 25 -13.19 27.94 -43.91
N LEU A 26 -14.02 27.49 -42.95
CA LEU A 26 -13.59 26.82 -41.75
C LEU A 26 -13.53 25.30 -41.91
N GLY A 27 -13.99 24.74 -43.03
CA GLY A 27 -13.95 23.28 -43.28
C GLY A 27 -14.99 22.46 -42.46
N PHE A 28 -16.09 23.09 -42.06
CA PHE A 28 -17.17 22.45 -41.32
C PHE A 28 -18.49 22.41 -42.12
N SER A 29 -19.39 21.49 -41.69
CA SER A 29 -20.76 21.51 -42.24
C SER A 29 -21.53 22.76 -41.77
N ARG A 30 -22.52 23.21 -42.55
CA ARG A 30 -23.40 24.30 -42.11
C ARG A 30 -24.08 23.99 -40.78
N GLN A 31 -24.49 22.74 -40.58
CA GLN A 31 -25.12 22.31 -39.34
C GLN A 31 -24.17 22.46 -38.14
N THR A 32 -22.89 22.15 -38.31
CA THR A 32 -21.87 22.34 -37.27
C THR A 32 -21.74 23.82 -36.90
N ILE A 33 -21.76 24.73 -37.91
CA ILE A 33 -21.70 26.17 -37.65
C ILE A 33 -22.95 26.66 -36.91
N TYR A 34 -24.14 26.24 -37.30
CA TYR A 34 -25.38 26.61 -36.58
C TYR A 34 -25.37 26.10 -35.13
N ASN A 35 -24.94 24.85 -34.92
CA ASN A 35 -24.86 24.30 -33.58
C ASN A 35 -23.85 25.06 -32.70
N GLU A 36 -22.74 25.51 -33.29
CA GLU A 36 -21.73 26.28 -32.58
C GLU A 36 -22.21 27.70 -32.25
N ILE A 37 -22.90 28.36 -33.21
CA ILE A 37 -23.53 29.66 -32.97
C ILE A 37 -24.51 29.57 -31.81
N LYS A 38 -25.41 28.58 -31.83
CA LYS A 38 -26.34 28.34 -30.72
C LYS A 38 -25.65 28.10 -29.37
N ARG A 39 -24.46 27.46 -29.37
CA ARG A 39 -23.69 27.18 -28.17
C ARG A 39 -23.10 28.43 -27.51
N GLY A 40 -22.64 29.38 -28.35
CA GLY A 40 -22.00 30.62 -27.86
C GLY A 40 -22.90 31.86 -27.95
N GLU A 41 -24.20 31.66 -28.22
CA GLU A 41 -25.16 32.76 -28.38
C GLU A 41 -25.40 33.49 -27.06
N TYR A 42 -25.53 34.82 -27.14
CA TYR A 42 -25.93 35.67 -26.01
C TYR A 42 -26.71 36.89 -26.50
N LEU A 43 -27.51 37.45 -25.59
CA LEU A 43 -28.20 38.72 -25.84
C LEU A 43 -27.26 39.88 -25.52
N HIS A 44 -26.99 40.71 -26.51
CA HIS A 44 -26.24 41.94 -26.32
C HIS A 44 -27.23 43.11 -26.27
N ASN A 45 -27.22 43.86 -25.20
CA ASN A 45 -28.10 45.03 -25.01
C ASN A 45 -27.40 46.26 -25.56
N TYR A 46 -28.06 46.92 -26.52
CA TYR A 46 -27.61 48.18 -27.14
C TYR A 46 -28.30 49.40 -26.53
N GLY A 47 -28.98 49.26 -25.38
CA GLY A 47 -29.70 50.32 -24.70
C GLY A 47 -31.15 50.43 -25.12
N TYR A 48 -31.47 50.38 -26.42
CA TYR A 48 -32.82 50.50 -26.98
C TYR A 48 -33.36 49.19 -27.54
N TYR A 49 -32.52 48.19 -27.79
CA TYR A 49 -32.91 46.86 -28.25
C TYR A 49 -31.87 45.80 -27.92
N ASP A 50 -32.31 44.56 -27.76
CA ASP A 50 -31.45 43.40 -27.58
C ASP A 50 -31.21 42.70 -28.92
N LYS A 51 -29.95 42.32 -29.17
CA LYS A 51 -29.58 41.54 -30.33
C LYS A 51 -28.81 40.28 -29.95
N ARG A 52 -29.19 39.16 -30.53
CA ARG A 52 -28.43 37.93 -30.39
C ARG A 52 -27.09 38.02 -31.10
N ARG A 53 -26.03 37.73 -30.39
CA ARG A 53 -24.65 37.67 -30.92
C ARG A 53 -24.01 36.36 -30.49
N TYR A 54 -22.94 35.99 -31.20
CA TYR A 54 -22.12 34.85 -30.85
C TYR A 54 -20.85 35.36 -30.17
N SER A 55 -20.37 34.59 -29.15
CA SER A 55 -19.09 34.79 -28.54
C SER A 55 -18.29 33.48 -28.53
N ALA A 56 -17.06 33.54 -29.08
CA ALA A 56 -16.11 32.41 -29.09
C ALA A 56 -15.78 31.93 -27.69
N GLN A 57 -15.64 32.88 -26.78
CA GLN A 57 -15.33 32.57 -25.34
C GLN A 57 -16.47 31.81 -24.68
N ARG A 58 -17.73 32.23 -24.89
CA ARG A 58 -18.92 31.51 -24.38
C ARG A 58 -19.07 30.15 -25.04
N GLY A 59 -18.84 30.05 -26.34
CA GLY A 59 -18.84 28.80 -27.10
C GLY A 59 -17.81 27.83 -26.58
N GLN A 60 -16.59 28.30 -26.23
CA GLN A 60 -15.54 27.50 -25.63
C GLN A 60 -15.93 27.05 -24.21
N ALA A 61 -16.37 27.96 -23.36
CA ALA A 61 -16.78 27.66 -22.01
C ALA A 61 -17.91 26.60 -21.96
N ALA A 62 -18.94 26.75 -22.82
CA ALA A 62 -20.02 25.78 -22.96
C ALA A 62 -19.51 24.42 -23.48
N HIS A 63 -18.55 24.44 -24.42
CA HIS A 63 -17.90 23.20 -24.88
C HIS A 63 -17.17 22.49 -23.75
N ASP A 64 -16.35 23.20 -22.99
CA ASP A 64 -15.56 22.65 -21.90
C ASP A 64 -16.46 22.11 -20.78
N TYR A 65 -17.51 22.85 -20.43
CA TYR A 65 -18.53 22.38 -19.50
C TYR A 65 -19.19 21.07 -19.98
N ASN A 66 -19.60 21.01 -21.25
CA ASN A 66 -20.20 19.80 -21.82
C ASN A 66 -19.21 18.62 -21.91
N GLN A 67 -17.91 18.88 -22.05
CA GLN A 67 -16.88 17.85 -22.01
C GLN A 67 -16.73 17.28 -20.59
N THR A 68 -16.84 18.08 -19.54
CA THR A 68 -16.80 17.59 -18.15
C THR A 68 -17.98 16.70 -17.83
N ALA A 69 -19.14 16.92 -18.47
CA ALA A 69 -20.35 16.11 -18.30
C ALA A 69 -20.34 14.79 -19.09
N LYS A 70 -19.35 14.60 -19.99
CA LYS A 70 -19.24 13.35 -20.77
C LYS A 70 -18.59 12.24 -19.99
N GLY A 71 -19.12 11.05 -20.11
CA GLY A 71 -18.57 9.84 -19.53
C GLY A 71 -19.58 9.08 -18.69
N ARG A 72 -19.21 7.88 -18.27
CA ARG A 72 -20.02 7.11 -17.32
C ARG A 72 -19.97 7.78 -15.96
N PRO A 73 -21.10 7.87 -15.24
CA PRO A 73 -21.10 8.35 -13.87
C PRO A 73 -20.15 7.52 -13.00
N LEU A 74 -19.61 8.14 -11.95
CA LEU A 74 -18.74 7.45 -11.02
C LEU A 74 -19.50 6.27 -10.39
N LYS A 75 -18.88 5.10 -10.36
CA LYS A 75 -19.50 3.90 -9.75
C LYS A 75 -19.76 4.05 -8.26
N ILE A 76 -19.06 4.98 -7.60
CA ILE A 76 -19.28 5.27 -6.19
C ILE A 76 -20.61 6.01 -5.97
N GLY A 77 -21.12 6.71 -6.99
CA GLY A 77 -22.41 7.40 -6.95
C GLY A 77 -22.60 8.24 -5.69
N SER A 78 -23.73 8.04 -5.02
CA SER A 78 -24.08 8.66 -3.74
C SER A 78 -23.79 7.76 -2.52
N ASP A 79 -23.01 6.68 -2.67
CA ASP A 79 -22.67 5.77 -1.56
C ASP A 79 -21.60 6.41 -0.65
N HIS A 80 -22.05 7.41 0.11
CA HIS A 80 -21.21 8.14 1.06
C HIS A 80 -20.67 7.24 2.17
N ALA A 81 -21.42 6.21 2.57
CA ALA A 81 -21.00 5.24 3.58
C ALA A 81 -19.78 4.44 3.10
N PHE A 82 -19.78 3.95 1.85
CA PHE A 82 -18.65 3.29 1.25
C PHE A 82 -17.44 4.25 1.14
N ALA A 83 -17.66 5.49 0.69
CA ALA A 83 -16.59 6.48 0.57
C ALA A 83 -15.91 6.74 1.91
N ALA A 84 -16.69 7.03 2.95
CA ALA A 84 -16.20 7.27 4.30
C ALA A 84 -15.45 6.05 4.87
N TYR A 85 -15.96 4.84 4.65
CA TYR A 85 -15.32 3.61 5.07
C TYR A 85 -13.95 3.44 4.42
N ILE A 86 -13.83 3.64 3.10
CA ILE A 86 -12.56 3.54 2.38
C ILE A 86 -11.56 4.59 2.84
N GLU A 87 -12.00 5.84 3.03
CA GLU A 87 -11.17 6.91 3.58
C GLU A 87 -10.63 6.54 4.97
N HIS A 88 -11.50 6.12 5.87
CA HIS A 88 -11.10 5.70 7.22
C HIS A 88 -10.09 4.54 7.19
N LYS A 89 -10.36 3.49 6.40
CA LYS A 89 -9.46 2.33 6.29
C LYS A 89 -8.07 2.70 5.76
N ILE A 90 -7.98 3.62 4.81
CA ILE A 90 -6.68 3.99 4.23
C ILE A 90 -5.96 5.03 5.10
N ILE A 91 -6.66 6.04 5.60
CA ILE A 91 -6.05 7.16 6.34
C ILE A 91 -5.75 6.77 7.79
N VAL A 92 -6.76 6.26 8.50
CA VAL A 92 -6.67 5.96 9.94
C VAL A 92 -6.06 4.58 10.17
N ASP A 93 -6.65 3.56 9.56
CA ASP A 93 -6.22 2.17 9.75
C ASP A 93 -4.96 1.82 8.90
N ARG A 94 -4.47 2.74 8.07
CA ARG A 94 -3.27 2.58 7.23
C ARG A 94 -3.31 1.36 6.31
N PHE A 95 -4.50 0.99 5.85
CA PHE A 95 -4.67 -0.09 4.89
C PHE A 95 -4.20 0.34 3.50
N SER A 96 -3.74 -0.62 2.70
CA SER A 96 -3.59 -0.39 1.27
C SER A 96 -4.97 -0.32 0.60
N PRO A 97 -5.12 0.36 -0.55
CA PRO A 97 -6.39 0.38 -1.29
C PRO A 97 -6.97 -1.01 -1.54
N ALA A 98 -6.12 -1.98 -1.87
CA ALA A 98 -6.55 -3.36 -2.09
C ALA A 98 -7.08 -4.03 -0.82
N ALA A 99 -6.41 -3.82 0.33
CA ALA A 99 -6.86 -4.36 1.61
C ALA A 99 -8.14 -3.68 2.11
N ALA A 100 -8.28 -2.37 1.89
CA ALA A 100 -9.50 -1.62 2.22
C ALA A 100 -10.72 -2.14 1.44
N LEU A 101 -10.56 -2.39 0.13
CA LEU A 101 -11.61 -2.99 -0.70
C LEU A 101 -11.95 -4.42 -0.26
N ALA A 102 -10.95 -5.23 0.07
CA ALA A 102 -11.19 -6.59 0.55
C ALA A 102 -11.96 -6.59 1.89
N ALA A 103 -11.63 -5.67 2.79
CA ALA A 103 -12.36 -5.48 4.04
C ALA A 103 -13.80 -4.97 3.78
N ALA A 104 -13.99 -4.06 2.82
CA ALA A 104 -15.31 -3.52 2.47
C ALA A 104 -16.29 -4.59 1.97
N LYS A 105 -15.80 -5.66 1.33
CA LYS A 105 -16.66 -6.77 0.86
C LYS A 105 -17.43 -7.51 1.98
N ARG A 106 -17.05 -7.31 3.23
CA ARG A 106 -17.73 -7.90 4.41
C ARG A 106 -18.94 -7.08 4.87
N TYR A 107 -19.16 -5.92 4.27
CA TYR A 107 -20.23 -5.00 4.60
C TYR A 107 -21.20 -4.88 3.42
N PRO A 108 -22.48 -4.59 3.67
CA PRO A 108 -23.52 -4.50 2.64
C PRO A 108 -23.49 -3.16 1.90
N PHE A 109 -22.33 -2.74 1.40
CA PHE A 109 -22.25 -1.54 0.57
C PHE A 109 -22.84 -1.80 -0.82
N GLN A 110 -23.49 -0.80 -1.39
CA GLN A 110 -24.04 -0.88 -2.74
C GLN A 110 -22.93 -0.80 -3.80
N THR A 111 -21.83 -0.10 -3.46
CA THR A 111 -20.71 0.13 -4.36
C THR A 111 -19.76 -1.06 -4.41
N SER A 112 -19.48 -1.54 -5.62
CA SER A 112 -18.40 -2.51 -5.88
C SER A 112 -17.48 -1.99 -6.98
N ILE A 113 -16.22 -1.75 -6.63
CA ILE A 113 -15.19 -1.27 -7.55
C ILE A 113 -13.92 -2.12 -7.46
N CYS A 114 -13.18 -2.18 -8.56
CA CYS A 114 -11.87 -2.84 -8.55
C CYS A 114 -10.76 -1.89 -8.02
N VAL A 115 -9.61 -2.48 -7.70
CA VAL A 115 -8.45 -1.76 -7.14
C VAL A 115 -7.98 -0.64 -8.08
N ASN A 116 -7.93 -0.89 -9.39
CA ASN A 116 -7.52 0.11 -10.37
C ASN A 116 -8.48 1.31 -10.43
N THR A 117 -9.79 1.05 -10.32
CA THR A 117 -10.80 2.11 -10.23
C THR A 117 -10.60 2.94 -8.96
N LEU A 118 -10.31 2.30 -7.82
CA LEU A 118 -10.04 3.02 -6.58
C LEU A 118 -8.81 3.93 -6.71
N TYR A 119 -7.71 3.45 -7.28
CA TYR A 119 -6.53 4.29 -7.55
C TYR A 119 -6.86 5.47 -8.48
N SER A 120 -7.63 5.22 -9.56
CA SER A 120 -8.08 6.29 -10.46
C SER A 120 -8.93 7.34 -9.74
N TYR A 121 -9.79 6.92 -8.81
CA TYR A 121 -10.61 7.84 -8.03
C TYR A 121 -9.80 8.66 -7.03
N ILE A 122 -8.76 8.07 -6.43
CA ILE A 122 -7.82 8.78 -5.57
C ILE A 122 -7.02 9.80 -6.37
N ASP A 123 -6.55 9.44 -7.58
CA ASP A 123 -5.82 10.35 -8.48
C ASP A 123 -6.70 11.51 -8.95
N LYS A 124 -7.97 11.25 -9.24
CA LYS A 124 -8.97 12.25 -9.67
C LYS A 124 -9.55 13.06 -8.51
N LYS A 125 -9.10 12.84 -7.27
CA LYS A 125 -9.59 13.51 -6.06
C LYS A 125 -11.12 13.40 -5.87
N VAL A 126 -11.68 12.22 -6.15
CA VAL A 126 -13.11 11.94 -5.96
C VAL A 126 -13.47 11.89 -4.48
N PHE A 127 -12.56 11.46 -3.63
CA PHE A 127 -12.72 11.41 -2.18
C PHE A 127 -12.47 12.77 -1.55
N TYR A 128 -13.14 13.04 -0.42
CA TYR A 128 -13.06 14.32 0.26
C TYR A 128 -11.67 14.56 0.90
N THR A 129 -11.15 13.58 1.64
CA THR A 129 -9.88 13.69 2.38
C THR A 129 -8.79 12.80 1.82
N LEU A 130 -9.15 11.68 1.17
CA LEU A 130 -8.21 10.70 0.68
C LEU A 130 -7.50 11.18 -0.60
N GLY A 131 -6.19 11.24 -0.55
CA GLY A 131 -5.36 11.59 -1.70
C GLY A 131 -4.07 10.77 -1.74
N ASN A 132 -3.28 10.96 -2.79
CA ASN A 132 -2.02 10.21 -3.02
C ASN A 132 -1.02 10.27 -1.87
N LYS A 133 -1.03 11.33 -1.06
CA LYS A 133 -0.18 11.49 0.13
C LYS A 133 -0.42 10.40 1.19
N HIS A 134 -1.59 9.78 1.20
CA HIS A 134 -1.95 8.72 2.15
C HIS A 134 -1.55 7.32 1.66
N LEU A 135 -1.05 7.21 0.42
CA LEU A 135 -0.62 5.94 -0.18
C LEU A 135 0.85 5.68 0.16
N TRP A 136 1.10 4.77 1.10
CA TRP A 136 2.42 4.51 1.68
C TRP A 136 3.55 4.22 0.66
N GLU A 137 3.27 3.57 -0.45
CA GLU A 137 4.29 3.13 -1.41
C GLU A 137 4.47 4.04 -2.63
N LYS A 138 3.54 4.97 -2.90
CA LYS A 138 3.57 5.79 -4.11
C LYS A 138 4.76 6.79 -4.14
N TRP A 139 5.34 7.12 -2.98
CA TRP A 139 6.40 8.13 -2.82
C TRP A 139 7.83 7.58 -2.72
N LYS A 140 8.05 6.26 -2.81
CA LYS A 140 9.35 5.64 -2.45
C LYS A 140 10.07 4.94 -3.59
N LYS A 141 10.07 5.47 -4.81
CA LYS A 141 11.00 4.99 -5.85
C LYS A 141 12.36 5.68 -5.67
N ARG A 142 13.26 5.08 -4.89
CA ARG A 142 14.71 5.39 -4.96
C ARG A 142 15.38 4.35 -5.87
N PRO A 143 16.31 4.75 -6.75
CA PRO A 143 17.11 3.80 -7.49
C PRO A 143 17.89 2.92 -6.49
N LYS A 144 17.91 1.60 -6.71
CA LYS A 144 18.75 0.67 -5.96
C LYS A 144 20.18 0.86 -6.43
N ALA A 145 21.08 1.24 -5.51
CA ALA A 145 22.51 1.08 -5.75
C ALA A 145 22.81 -0.43 -5.75
N GLU A 146 23.41 -0.93 -6.80
CA GLU A 146 23.93 -2.31 -6.87
C GLU A 146 25.18 -2.38 -5.99
N ALA A 147 25.05 -2.99 -4.83
CA ALA A 147 26.18 -3.32 -3.99
C ALA A 147 26.63 -4.74 -4.31
N GLN A 148 27.86 -4.89 -4.80
CA GLN A 148 28.51 -6.19 -4.92
C GLN A 148 28.93 -6.68 -3.54
N HIS A 149 28.24 -7.70 -3.03
CA HIS A 149 28.58 -8.31 -1.74
C HIS A 149 29.17 -9.70 -1.93
N ARG A 150 30.33 -9.96 -1.27
CA ARG A 150 30.93 -11.29 -1.22
C ARG A 150 30.10 -12.20 -0.31
N ARG A 151 29.78 -13.41 -0.76
CA ARG A 151 29.13 -14.43 0.05
C ARG A 151 30.13 -14.93 1.09
N VAL A 152 29.80 -14.76 2.36
CA VAL A 152 30.52 -15.38 3.48
C VAL A 152 29.71 -16.60 3.93
N VAL A 153 30.33 -17.78 3.89
CA VAL A 153 29.72 -19.02 4.37
C VAL A 153 30.28 -19.32 5.75
N HIS A 154 29.43 -19.59 6.72
CA HIS A 154 29.81 -20.04 8.05
C HIS A 154 29.68 -21.57 8.13
N PRO A 155 30.77 -22.35 7.96
CA PRO A 155 30.71 -23.81 7.79
C PRO A 155 30.18 -24.59 8.99
N LYS A 156 30.03 -23.94 10.16
CA LYS A 156 29.58 -24.59 11.41
C LYS A 156 28.10 -24.43 11.72
N LEU A 157 27.34 -23.68 10.90
CA LEU A 157 25.92 -23.41 11.14
C LEU A 157 25.05 -24.15 10.11
N PRO A 158 23.88 -24.67 10.51
CA PRO A 158 22.94 -25.31 9.60
C PRO A 158 22.47 -24.34 8.51
N SER A 159 22.91 -24.59 7.26
CA SER A 159 22.51 -23.77 6.11
C SER A 159 21.02 -23.93 5.80
N ILE A 160 20.43 -22.88 5.23
CA ILE A 160 19.07 -22.92 4.67
C ILE A 160 18.89 -24.01 3.60
N GLU A 161 19.98 -24.46 2.98
CA GLU A 161 19.97 -25.51 1.94
C GLU A 161 19.47 -26.85 2.48
N ILE A 162 19.78 -27.16 3.76
CA ILE A 162 19.30 -28.41 4.40
C ILE A 162 17.86 -28.32 4.92
N ARG A 163 17.22 -27.15 4.78
CA ARG A 163 15.85 -26.94 5.21
C ARG A 163 14.89 -27.76 4.34
N PRO A 164 14.02 -28.61 4.93
CA PRO A 164 13.09 -29.44 4.19
C PRO A 164 12.22 -28.66 3.20
N ALA A 165 11.97 -29.26 2.03
CA ALA A 165 11.24 -28.62 0.94
C ALA A 165 9.79 -28.21 1.31
N TYR A 166 9.11 -28.97 2.16
CA TYR A 166 7.75 -28.64 2.61
C TYR A 166 7.71 -27.31 3.38
N ILE A 167 8.78 -26.97 4.12
CA ILE A 167 8.91 -25.67 4.79
C ILE A 167 9.00 -24.55 3.74
N ASN A 168 9.72 -24.81 2.64
CA ASN A 168 9.84 -23.83 1.54
C ASN A 168 8.49 -23.60 0.86
N ARG A 169 7.70 -24.64 0.68
CA ARG A 169 6.35 -24.58 0.10
C ARG A 169 5.29 -24.03 1.04
N ARG A 170 5.64 -23.83 2.35
CA ARG A 170 4.74 -23.28 3.38
C ARG A 170 3.48 -24.14 3.55
N GLU A 171 3.67 -25.43 3.66
CA GLU A 171 2.57 -26.41 3.79
C GLU A 171 2.17 -26.65 5.24
N GLU A 172 3.03 -26.27 6.18
CA GLU A 172 2.86 -26.56 7.58
C GLU A 172 3.06 -25.30 8.45
N TYR A 173 2.26 -25.19 9.51
CA TYR A 173 2.38 -24.15 10.53
C TYR A 173 3.53 -24.43 11.51
N GLY A 174 4.11 -23.37 12.04
CA GLY A 174 5.15 -23.47 13.08
C GLY A 174 6.56 -23.18 12.58
N HIS A 175 6.71 -22.73 11.34
CA HIS A 175 7.99 -22.36 10.74
C HIS A 175 8.12 -20.84 10.67
N TRP A 176 9.03 -20.29 11.48
CA TRP A 176 9.17 -18.84 11.68
C TRP A 176 10.41 -18.28 11.00
N GLU A 177 10.32 -17.06 10.56
CA GLU A 177 11.46 -16.23 10.14
C GLU A 177 11.73 -15.21 11.24
N MET A 178 12.97 -15.13 11.73
CA MET A 178 13.39 -14.25 12.81
C MET A 178 14.32 -13.15 12.29
N ASP A 179 14.11 -11.92 12.76
CA ASP A 179 14.90 -10.76 12.37
C ASP A 179 14.92 -9.69 13.47
N LEU A 180 15.83 -8.72 13.34
CA LEU A 180 15.89 -7.55 14.22
C LEU A 180 15.65 -6.26 13.44
N ILE A 181 14.78 -5.42 13.99
CA ILE A 181 14.63 -4.05 13.53
C ILE A 181 15.39 -3.13 14.49
N VAL A 182 16.53 -2.62 14.04
CA VAL A 182 17.38 -1.74 14.85
C VAL A 182 16.81 -0.33 14.98
N SER A 183 17.08 0.29 16.13
CA SER A 183 16.81 1.67 16.46
C SER A 183 17.56 2.64 15.54
N GLY A 184 17.16 3.91 15.53
CA GLY A 184 17.97 5.00 15.00
C GLY A 184 19.26 5.21 15.80
N GLN A 185 20.13 6.12 15.32
CA GLN A 185 21.50 6.30 15.83
C GLN A 185 21.62 6.53 17.35
N LYS A 186 20.57 7.01 18.01
CA LYS A 186 20.59 7.34 19.45
C LYS A 186 19.98 6.25 20.35
N GLY A 187 19.32 5.23 19.79
CA GLY A 187 18.60 4.23 20.56
C GLY A 187 19.38 2.92 20.71
N ARG A 188 19.28 2.27 21.88
CA ARG A 188 19.84 0.94 22.16
C ARG A 188 18.84 -0.18 21.94
N SER A 189 17.56 0.08 22.21
CA SER A 189 16.50 -0.91 22.07
C SER A 189 16.31 -1.33 20.63
N VAL A 190 15.93 -2.59 20.44
CA VAL A 190 15.63 -3.16 19.13
C VAL A 190 14.30 -3.91 19.19
N LEU A 191 13.67 -4.15 18.03
CA LEU A 191 12.51 -5.02 17.95
C LEU A 191 12.95 -6.38 17.40
N LEU A 192 12.73 -7.43 18.17
CA LEU A 192 12.79 -8.80 17.69
C LEU A 192 11.46 -9.10 17.01
N THR A 193 11.51 -9.51 15.75
CA THR A 193 10.36 -9.89 14.94
C THR A 193 10.40 -11.37 14.61
N LEU A 194 9.27 -12.05 14.77
CA LEU A 194 9.06 -13.43 14.40
C LEU A 194 7.85 -13.50 13.49
N THR A 195 8.07 -13.87 12.23
CA THR A 195 7.02 -14.00 11.22
C THR A 195 6.78 -15.47 10.93
N GLU A 196 5.57 -15.95 11.15
CA GLU A 196 5.17 -17.31 10.76
C GLU A 196 4.96 -17.39 9.24
N ARG A 197 5.49 -18.46 8.61
CA ARG A 197 5.60 -18.54 7.15
C ARG A 197 4.31 -18.88 6.43
N LEU A 198 3.43 -19.69 7.02
CA LEU A 198 2.14 -20.09 6.45
C LEU A 198 1.07 -19.04 6.74
N SER A 199 0.77 -18.81 8.01
CA SER A 199 -0.31 -17.93 8.48
C SER A 199 0.01 -16.44 8.39
N ARG A 200 1.31 -16.09 8.25
CA ARG A 200 1.80 -14.70 8.30
C ARG A 200 1.58 -14.03 9.66
N GLN A 201 1.38 -14.80 10.72
CA GLN A 201 1.36 -14.25 12.07
C GLN A 201 2.67 -13.55 12.41
N GLU A 202 2.57 -12.51 13.22
CA GLU A 202 3.69 -11.69 13.64
C GLU A 202 3.75 -11.62 15.16
N ILE A 203 4.95 -11.80 15.70
CA ILE A 203 5.28 -11.53 17.11
C ILE A 203 6.36 -10.47 17.11
N ILE A 204 6.13 -9.37 17.87
CA ILE A 204 7.07 -8.26 17.98
C ILE A 204 7.42 -8.07 19.44
N ILE A 205 8.71 -8.12 19.76
CA ILE A 205 9.20 -7.97 21.14
C ILE A 205 10.23 -6.85 21.19
N LYS A 206 10.02 -5.88 22.07
CA LYS A 206 11.04 -4.88 22.40
C LYS A 206 12.13 -5.51 23.25
N LEU A 207 13.37 -5.37 22.82
CA LEU A 207 14.56 -5.79 23.55
C LEU A 207 15.37 -4.54 23.93
N PRO A 208 16.02 -4.54 25.11
CA PRO A 208 16.85 -3.40 25.55
C PRO A 208 18.14 -3.26 24.75
N ASP A 209 18.60 -4.35 24.13
CA ASP A 209 19.79 -4.39 23.29
C ASP A 209 19.70 -5.55 22.27
N ARG A 210 20.71 -5.66 21.39
CA ARG A 210 20.83 -6.73 20.37
C ARG A 210 21.76 -7.89 20.80
N LYS A 211 21.99 -8.10 22.09
CA LYS A 211 22.88 -9.18 22.54
C LYS A 211 22.22 -10.54 22.37
N ALA A 212 23.00 -11.54 22.02
CA ALA A 212 22.52 -12.91 21.83
C ALA A 212 21.80 -13.44 23.10
N GLU A 213 22.34 -13.14 24.28
CA GLU A 213 21.72 -13.52 25.55
C GLU A 213 20.33 -12.88 25.76
N THR A 214 20.17 -11.61 25.35
CA THR A 214 18.89 -10.90 25.46
C THR A 214 17.85 -11.55 24.56
N ILE A 215 18.23 -11.92 23.33
CA ILE A 215 17.38 -12.65 22.38
C ILE A 215 17.00 -14.01 22.93
N ARG A 216 17.98 -14.78 23.46
CA ARG A 216 17.72 -16.07 24.08
C ARG A 216 16.70 -15.97 25.21
N ARG A 217 16.86 -14.99 26.10
CA ARG A 217 15.91 -14.74 27.22
C ARG A 217 14.50 -14.38 26.69
N ALA A 218 14.40 -13.68 25.60
CA ALA A 218 13.12 -13.37 24.97
C ALA A 218 12.44 -14.64 24.44
N ILE A 219 13.18 -15.51 23.75
CA ILE A 219 12.67 -16.79 23.27
C ILE A 219 12.30 -17.71 24.46
N ASP A 220 13.12 -17.76 25.52
CA ASP A 220 12.81 -18.50 26.75
C ASP A 220 11.47 -18.03 27.36
N ARG A 221 11.19 -16.72 27.31
CA ARG A 221 9.92 -16.16 27.80
C ARG A 221 8.75 -16.60 26.92
N ILE A 222 8.92 -16.63 25.61
CA ILE A 222 7.90 -17.16 24.70
C ILE A 222 7.64 -18.62 24.97
N GLU A 223 8.70 -19.44 25.13
CA GLU A 223 8.59 -20.88 25.41
C GLU A 223 7.82 -21.14 26.71
N ARG A 224 8.10 -20.38 27.77
CA ARG A 224 7.39 -20.53 29.07
C ARG A 224 5.91 -20.16 28.99
N LYS A 225 5.56 -19.17 28.15
CA LYS A 225 4.19 -18.65 28.04
C LYS A 225 3.34 -19.36 26.98
N THR A 226 3.96 -20.15 26.11
CA THR A 226 3.24 -20.79 25.01
C THR A 226 2.95 -22.25 25.33
N PRO A 227 1.68 -22.62 25.50
CA PRO A 227 1.31 -24.05 25.57
C PRO A 227 1.68 -24.71 24.23
N ASP A 228 2.06 -25.98 24.26
CA ASP A 228 2.43 -26.78 23.10
C ASP A 228 3.46 -26.08 22.17
N PHE A 229 4.47 -25.48 22.82
CA PHE A 229 5.47 -24.64 22.14
C PHE A 229 6.09 -25.32 20.93
N ARG A 230 6.43 -26.62 21.00
CA ARG A 230 7.04 -27.35 19.87
C ARG A 230 6.12 -27.52 18.67
N GLN A 231 4.82 -27.53 18.86
CA GLN A 231 3.88 -27.58 17.73
C GLN A 231 3.79 -26.21 17.06
N LYS A 232 3.86 -25.15 17.86
CA LYS A 232 3.77 -23.76 17.37
C LYS A 232 5.10 -23.18 16.89
N PHE A 233 6.23 -23.74 17.36
CA PHE A 233 7.58 -23.34 16.98
C PHE A 233 8.39 -24.57 16.61
N ARG A 234 8.31 -24.99 15.35
CA ARG A 234 9.00 -26.19 14.83
C ARG A 234 10.40 -25.83 14.34
N SER A 235 10.50 -24.73 13.60
CA SER A 235 11.79 -24.22 13.17
C SER A 235 11.84 -22.69 13.08
N ILE A 236 13.04 -22.15 13.19
CA ILE A 236 13.33 -20.74 12.98
C ILE A 236 14.35 -20.59 11.85
N THR A 237 14.09 -19.70 10.91
CA THR A 237 15.07 -19.27 9.90
C THR A 237 15.53 -17.86 10.24
N THR A 238 16.85 -17.64 10.29
CA THR A 238 17.46 -16.35 10.59
C THR A 238 18.61 -16.02 9.65
N ASP A 239 19.13 -14.79 9.68
CA ASP A 239 20.37 -14.44 9.01
C ASP A 239 21.60 -14.80 9.85
N ASN A 240 22.79 -14.47 9.30
CA ASN A 240 24.06 -14.68 9.95
C ASN A 240 24.46 -13.46 10.81
N GLY A 241 23.51 -12.76 11.44
CA GLY A 241 23.81 -11.70 12.39
C GLY A 241 24.56 -12.24 13.62
N SER A 242 25.54 -11.49 14.12
CA SER A 242 26.32 -11.89 15.29
C SER A 242 25.46 -12.25 16.51
N GLU A 243 24.30 -11.62 16.61
CA GLU A 243 23.29 -11.82 17.64
C GLU A 243 22.58 -13.18 17.58
N PHE A 244 22.64 -13.88 16.47
CA PHE A 244 22.02 -15.19 16.27
C PHE A 244 23.02 -16.34 16.19
N MET A 245 24.32 -16.05 16.29
CA MET A 245 25.40 -17.03 16.09
C MET A 245 25.55 -18.04 17.24
N GLU A 246 24.97 -17.78 18.41
CA GLU A 246 24.99 -18.72 19.53
C GLU A 246 24.00 -19.88 19.35
N TYR A 247 24.16 -20.63 18.26
CA TYR A 247 23.27 -21.70 17.80
C TYR A 247 22.85 -22.67 18.89
N ASN A 248 23.82 -23.23 19.63
CA ASN A 248 23.58 -24.27 20.64
C ASN A 248 22.75 -23.72 21.81
N LEU A 249 22.98 -22.46 22.21
CA LEU A 249 22.26 -21.84 23.31
C LEU A 249 20.85 -21.40 22.86
N LEU A 250 20.72 -20.92 21.65
CA LEU A 250 19.42 -20.48 21.10
C LEU A 250 18.49 -21.66 20.84
N ARG A 251 19.02 -22.83 20.45
CA ARG A 251 18.28 -24.06 20.18
C ARG A 251 17.81 -24.76 21.46
N LYS A 252 18.58 -24.66 22.56
CA LYS A 252 18.32 -25.37 23.79
C LYS A 252 17.03 -24.93 24.50
N SER A 253 16.17 -25.88 24.89
CA SER A 253 14.95 -25.61 25.66
C SER A 253 15.25 -25.16 27.06
N CYS A 254 14.49 -24.18 27.57
CA CYS A 254 14.54 -23.77 28.99
C CYS A 254 13.56 -24.55 29.88
N ARG A 255 12.71 -25.41 29.32
CA ARG A 255 11.67 -26.16 30.03
C ARG A 255 11.96 -27.66 30.17
N ARG A 256 12.80 -28.21 29.29
CA ARG A 256 13.07 -29.65 29.22
C ARG A 256 14.48 -29.94 28.69
N LYS A 257 14.93 -31.18 28.84
CA LYS A 257 16.18 -31.66 28.21
C LYS A 257 15.98 -31.69 26.66
N GLY A 258 16.99 -31.22 25.93
CA GLY A 258 17.02 -31.23 24.48
C GLY A 258 16.64 -29.90 23.81
N ASP A 259 16.37 -29.97 22.53
CA ASP A 259 16.15 -28.80 21.68
C ASP A 259 14.69 -28.39 21.64
N ARG A 260 14.46 -27.10 21.54
CA ARG A 260 13.11 -26.52 21.44
C ARG A 260 12.58 -26.39 20.00
N PHE A 261 13.47 -26.15 19.03
CA PHE A 261 13.16 -26.05 17.59
C PHE A 261 14.42 -26.23 16.76
N ASP A 262 14.27 -26.43 15.45
CA ASP A 262 15.37 -26.40 14.49
C ASP A 262 15.69 -24.97 14.06
N ILE A 263 16.97 -24.70 13.74
CA ILE A 263 17.39 -23.38 13.25
C ILE A 263 18.08 -23.54 11.91
N TYR A 264 17.73 -22.70 10.94
CA TYR A 264 18.35 -22.61 9.63
C TYR A 264 18.86 -21.19 9.39
N TYR A 265 20.06 -21.09 8.85
CA TYR A 265 20.74 -19.83 8.57
C TYR A 265 20.72 -19.53 7.08
N CYS A 266 20.23 -18.35 6.71
CA CYS A 266 20.26 -17.86 5.35
C CYS A 266 21.70 -17.63 4.86
N HIS A 267 21.92 -17.61 3.56
CA HIS A 267 23.20 -17.16 3.01
C HIS A 267 23.40 -15.67 3.32
N SER A 268 24.67 -15.31 3.51
CA SER A 268 25.01 -13.89 3.70
C SER A 268 24.54 -13.06 2.53
N TYR A 269 23.98 -11.89 2.81
CA TYR A 269 23.42 -10.95 1.82
C TYR A 269 22.27 -11.50 0.97
N SER A 270 21.61 -12.56 1.38
CA SER A 270 20.50 -13.20 0.66
C SER A 270 19.14 -12.86 1.31
N ALA A 271 18.80 -11.57 1.37
CA ALA A 271 17.56 -11.09 1.99
C ALA A 271 16.27 -11.73 1.40
N TRP A 272 16.31 -12.13 0.12
CA TRP A 272 15.20 -12.81 -0.54
C TRP A 272 14.83 -14.16 0.06
N GLU A 273 15.75 -14.82 0.76
CA GLU A 273 15.50 -16.09 1.46
C GLU A 273 14.59 -15.94 2.67
N LYS A 274 14.50 -14.71 3.22
CA LYS A 274 13.58 -14.28 4.27
C LYS A 274 12.50 -13.34 3.73
N GLY A 275 11.91 -13.62 2.59
CA GLY A 275 10.99 -12.70 1.91
C GLY A 275 9.72 -12.36 2.71
N SER A 276 9.29 -13.20 3.67
CA SER A 276 8.15 -12.89 4.54
C SER A 276 8.50 -11.78 5.53
N VAL A 277 9.62 -11.91 6.24
CA VAL A 277 10.09 -10.93 7.23
C VAL A 277 10.38 -9.57 6.59
N GLU A 278 11.02 -9.54 5.40
CA GLU A 278 11.30 -8.26 4.72
C GLU A 278 10.01 -7.47 4.45
N ASN A 279 8.97 -8.15 3.97
CA ASN A 279 7.68 -7.52 3.74
C ASN A 279 7.02 -7.06 5.04
N HIS A 280 7.10 -7.87 6.11
CA HIS A 280 6.56 -7.55 7.43
C HIS A 280 7.30 -6.37 8.07
N ASN A 281 8.63 -6.36 8.03
CA ASN A 281 9.44 -5.25 8.51
C ASN A 281 9.09 -3.94 7.77
N ARG A 282 8.79 -4.00 6.46
CA ARG A 282 8.30 -2.86 5.69
C ARG A 282 6.93 -2.37 6.18
N MET A 283 6.05 -3.28 6.62
CA MET A 283 4.75 -2.90 7.20
C MET A 283 4.91 -2.29 8.61
N ILE A 284 5.77 -2.86 9.46
CA ILE A 284 6.12 -2.29 10.77
C ILE A 284 6.67 -0.88 10.60
N ARG A 285 7.46 -0.63 9.55
CA ARG A 285 8.00 0.69 9.20
C ARG A 285 6.96 1.73 8.79
N ARG A 286 5.70 1.36 8.60
CA ARG A 286 4.58 2.33 8.45
C ARG A 286 4.28 3.04 9.77
N PHE A 287 4.53 2.38 10.90
CA PHE A 287 4.31 2.91 12.26
C PHE A 287 5.60 3.46 12.87
N PHE A 288 6.69 2.75 12.63
CA PHE A 288 8.02 3.10 13.12
C PHE A 288 8.97 3.34 11.94
N PRO A 289 9.00 4.54 11.36
CA PRO A 289 9.86 4.87 10.22
C PRO A 289 11.34 4.58 10.50
N LYS A 290 12.15 4.49 9.45
CA LYS A 290 13.59 4.32 9.59
C LYS A 290 14.17 5.52 10.37
N GLY A 291 14.93 5.25 11.42
CA GLY A 291 15.47 6.27 12.32
C GLY A 291 14.68 6.44 13.64
N THR A 292 13.54 5.75 13.81
CA THR A 292 12.79 5.75 15.08
C THR A 292 13.69 5.27 16.24
N ASN A 293 13.66 6.01 17.34
CA ASN A 293 14.28 5.60 18.61
C ASN A 293 13.33 4.67 19.38
N PHE A 294 13.64 3.39 19.43
CA PHE A 294 12.79 2.42 20.15
C PHE A 294 12.86 2.53 21.67
N ASP A 295 13.83 3.24 22.23
CA ASP A 295 13.84 3.51 23.68
C ASP A 295 12.61 4.28 24.12
N GLU A 296 12.11 5.17 23.26
CA GLU A 296 10.96 6.04 23.49
C GLU A 296 9.61 5.39 23.13
N VAL A 297 9.62 4.25 22.42
CA VAL A 297 8.40 3.56 22.01
C VAL A 297 7.89 2.67 23.14
N SER A 298 6.61 2.83 23.50
CA SER A 298 5.99 2.05 24.57
C SER A 298 5.71 0.59 24.15
N ALA A 299 5.65 -0.30 25.12
CA ALA A 299 5.22 -1.70 24.88
C ALA A 299 3.79 -1.79 24.33
N THR A 300 2.93 -0.86 24.74
CA THR A 300 1.54 -0.75 24.26
C THR A 300 1.49 -0.41 22.77
N ASP A 301 2.34 0.53 22.31
CA ASP A 301 2.40 0.87 20.90
C ASP A 301 2.89 -0.30 20.03
N ILE A 302 3.90 -1.03 20.54
CA ILE A 302 4.40 -2.23 19.84
C ILE A 302 3.32 -3.30 19.76
N LYS A 303 2.60 -3.54 20.86
CA LYS A 303 1.48 -4.47 20.87
C LYS A 303 0.38 -4.05 19.90
N ARG A 304 0.03 -2.76 19.85
CA ARG A 304 -0.95 -2.23 18.89
C ARG A 304 -0.53 -2.50 17.44
N VAL A 305 0.76 -2.32 17.10
CA VAL A 305 1.28 -2.63 15.77
C VAL A 305 1.24 -4.12 15.49
N GLN A 306 1.60 -4.97 16.44
CA GLN A 306 1.49 -6.43 16.30
C GLN A 306 0.03 -6.86 16.08
N ASP A 307 -0.90 -6.34 16.87
CA ASP A 307 -2.33 -6.65 16.73
C ASP A 307 -2.87 -6.15 15.36
N TRP A 308 -2.44 -4.97 14.91
CA TRP A 308 -2.75 -4.48 13.58
C TRP A 308 -2.21 -5.41 12.49
N MET A 309 -0.95 -5.86 12.59
CA MET A 309 -0.32 -6.79 11.65
C MET A 309 -1.11 -8.09 11.53
N ASN A 310 -1.56 -8.63 12.67
CA ASN A 310 -2.27 -9.89 12.76
C ASN A 310 -3.75 -9.81 12.37
N ASN A 311 -4.31 -8.60 12.32
CA ASN A 311 -5.66 -8.33 11.85
C ASN A 311 -5.72 -7.67 10.46
N TYR A 312 -4.56 -7.49 9.81
CA TYR A 312 -4.50 -6.91 8.48
C TYR A 312 -4.77 -7.98 7.41
N PRO A 313 -5.76 -7.81 6.51
CA PRO A 313 -6.07 -8.79 5.48
C PRO A 313 -4.93 -8.91 4.46
N ARG A 314 -4.53 -10.13 4.15
CA ARG A 314 -3.42 -10.45 3.25
C ARG A 314 -3.90 -11.04 1.95
N ARG A 315 -3.43 -10.51 0.82
CA ARG A 315 -3.73 -11.10 -0.50
C ARG A 315 -3.23 -12.55 -0.60
N SER A 316 -2.05 -12.85 -0.01
CA SER A 316 -1.47 -14.19 0.02
C SER A 316 -2.26 -15.20 0.86
N LEU A 317 -3.20 -14.75 1.68
CA LEU A 317 -4.12 -15.56 2.48
C LEU A 317 -5.56 -15.43 1.97
N ASN A 318 -5.76 -15.17 0.67
CA ASN A 318 -7.09 -14.95 0.10
C ASN A 318 -7.90 -13.89 0.86
N TRP A 319 -7.23 -12.84 1.30
CA TRP A 319 -7.79 -11.73 2.08
C TRP A 319 -8.26 -12.10 3.50
N GLN A 320 -7.89 -13.28 4.00
CA GLN A 320 -7.97 -13.57 5.41
C GLN A 320 -6.91 -12.79 6.19
N THR A 321 -7.15 -12.59 7.48
CA THR A 321 -6.14 -12.06 8.39
C THR A 321 -5.23 -13.18 8.90
N PRO A 322 -4.00 -12.88 9.33
CA PRO A 322 -3.13 -13.86 9.96
C PRO A 322 -3.78 -14.62 11.13
N ASN A 323 -4.56 -13.94 11.97
CA ASN A 323 -5.30 -14.58 13.05
C ASN A 323 -6.34 -15.58 12.56
N GLN A 324 -7.04 -15.28 11.45
CA GLN A 324 -7.99 -16.20 10.83
C GLN A 324 -7.32 -17.40 10.16
N ALA A 325 -6.13 -17.20 9.61
CA ALA A 325 -5.38 -18.25 8.92
C ALA A 325 -4.63 -19.19 9.90
N ALA A 326 -4.46 -18.78 11.16
CA ALA A 326 -3.82 -19.56 12.21
C ALA A 326 -4.81 -20.26 13.15
N ALA A 327 -6.10 -19.94 13.07
CA ALA A 327 -7.19 -20.56 13.82
C ALA A 327 -7.61 -21.88 13.18
#